data_b29b467cf5be93309e3eddafb1a79e8d
#
_entry.id   b29b467cf5be93309e3eddafb1a79e8d
#
_cell.length_a   1.000
_cell.length_b   1.000
_cell.length_c   1.000
_cell.angle_alpha   90.00
_cell.angle_beta   90.00
_cell.angle_gamma   90.00
#
_symmetry.space_group_name_H-M   'P 1'
#
loop_
_entity.id
_entity.type
_entity.pdbx_description
1 polymer ?
#
loop_
_entity_poly.entity_id
_entity_poly.type
_entity_poly.pdbx_seq_one_letter_code
_entity_poly.pdbx_strand_id
1 'polypeptide(L)'
;MKKLLFPFLIMLIFFSVAKAEFVNNIVVNGNDRVSSETIILLGDVEKDIEYTDTILNNIINELYKTNFFSDIKLEILNGTLHIEVTENKIIQTIEINGIKANKIKDLIKERMILKNKS
;
A
#
# COMPACT_ATOMS: atom_id res chain seq x y z
N MET A 1 -28.12 -24.90 -37.72
CA MET A 1 -26.85 -24.15 -37.82
C MET A 1 -26.93 -22.74 -37.25
N LYS A 2 -28.02 -22.02 -37.47
CA LYS A 2 -28.21 -20.67 -36.87
C LYS A 2 -28.34 -20.67 -35.35
N LYS A 3 -28.71 -21.78 -34.73
CA LYS A 3 -28.84 -21.92 -33.27
C LYS A 3 -27.54 -22.06 -32.51
N LEU A 4 -26.42 -22.40 -33.16
CA LEU A 4 -25.11 -22.56 -32.57
C LEU A 4 -24.30 -21.24 -32.50
N LEU A 5 -24.67 -20.25 -33.33
CA LEU A 5 -24.02 -18.95 -33.36
C LEU A 5 -24.53 -18.00 -32.26
N PHE A 6 -25.76 -18.20 -31.80
CA PHE A 6 -26.39 -17.35 -30.79
C PHE A 6 -25.75 -17.52 -29.40
N PRO A 7 -25.54 -18.74 -28.86
CA PRO A 7 -24.85 -18.88 -27.57
C PRO A 7 -23.37 -18.48 -27.64
N PHE A 8 -22.70 -18.59 -28.78
CA PHE A 8 -21.34 -18.12 -28.96
C PHE A 8 -21.24 -16.59 -28.96
N LEU A 9 -22.22 -15.92 -29.53
CA LEU A 9 -22.28 -14.44 -29.50
C LEU A 9 -22.56 -13.91 -28.08
N ILE A 10 -23.41 -14.60 -27.32
CA ILE A 10 -23.71 -14.24 -25.94
C ILE A 10 -22.48 -14.46 -25.06
N MET A 11 -21.67 -15.47 -25.31
CA MET A 11 -20.43 -15.74 -24.57
C MET A 11 -19.38 -14.64 -24.78
N LEU A 12 -19.37 -13.99 -25.94
CA LEU A 12 -18.49 -12.85 -26.23
C LEU A 12 -18.84 -11.58 -25.46
N ILE A 13 -20.09 -11.44 -25.04
CA ILE A 13 -20.56 -10.25 -24.30
C ILE A 13 -20.09 -10.26 -22.84
N PHE A 14 -19.72 -11.42 -22.31
CA PHE A 14 -19.24 -11.56 -20.93
C PHE A 14 -17.74 -11.29 -20.73
N PHE A 15 -17.03 -10.94 -21.79
CA PHE A 15 -15.66 -10.44 -21.64
C PHE A 15 -15.72 -9.00 -21.09
N SER A 16 -15.81 -8.89 -19.78
CA SER A 16 -15.65 -7.59 -19.12
C SER A 16 -14.22 -7.13 -19.31
N VAL A 17 -14.03 -6.13 -20.12
CA VAL A 17 -12.74 -5.46 -20.27
C VAL A 17 -12.46 -4.79 -18.94
N ALA A 18 -11.35 -5.16 -18.30
CA ALA A 18 -10.86 -4.45 -17.12
C ALA A 18 -10.63 -3.00 -17.53
N LYS A 19 -11.44 -2.07 -17.00
CA LYS A 19 -11.32 -0.66 -17.31
C LYS A 19 -10.21 -0.05 -16.48
N ALA A 20 -9.18 0.50 -17.13
CA ALA A 20 -8.23 1.37 -16.49
C ALA A 20 -8.93 2.68 -16.10
N GLU A 21 -8.76 3.14 -14.87
CA GLU A 21 -9.36 4.38 -14.39
C GLU A 21 -8.28 5.46 -14.28
N PHE A 22 -8.57 6.64 -14.82
CA PHE A 22 -7.65 7.78 -14.73
C PHE A 22 -7.76 8.42 -13.35
N VAL A 23 -6.61 8.62 -12.70
CA VAL A 23 -6.51 9.23 -11.36
C VAL A 23 -5.76 10.55 -11.47
N ASN A 24 -6.45 11.64 -11.11
CA ASN A 24 -5.89 12.98 -11.08
C ASN A 24 -5.73 13.54 -9.67
N ASN A 25 -6.27 12.87 -8.66
CA ASN A 25 -6.19 13.30 -7.27
C ASN A 25 -5.98 12.11 -6.34
N ILE A 26 -5.28 12.33 -5.23
CA ILE A 26 -4.98 11.30 -4.24
C ILE A 26 -5.38 11.82 -2.87
N VAL A 27 -6.14 11.02 -2.12
CA VAL A 27 -6.56 11.32 -0.74
C VAL A 27 -6.12 10.16 0.15
N VAL A 28 -5.43 10.46 1.24
CA VAL A 28 -4.98 9.49 2.23
C VAL A 28 -5.73 9.71 3.54
N ASN A 29 -6.31 8.65 4.08
CA ASN A 29 -7.05 8.69 5.34
C ASN A 29 -6.56 7.57 6.27
N GLY A 30 -6.79 7.77 7.57
CA GLY A 30 -6.44 6.78 8.60
C GLY A 30 -5.00 6.84 9.06
N ASN A 31 -4.17 7.66 8.41
CA ASN A 31 -2.80 7.86 8.85
C ASN A 31 -2.76 8.81 10.06
N ASP A 32 -1.98 8.44 11.05
CA ASP A 32 -1.80 9.19 12.30
C ASP A 32 -0.35 9.68 12.40
N ARG A 33 0.59 8.75 12.46
CA ARG A 33 2.04 9.04 12.60
C ARG A 33 2.74 9.23 11.26
N VAL A 34 2.29 8.51 10.24
CA VAL A 34 2.88 8.58 8.90
C VAL A 34 2.16 9.64 8.09
N SER A 35 2.87 10.61 7.54
CA SER A 35 2.26 11.67 6.75
C SER A 35 1.72 11.13 5.42
N SER A 36 0.73 11.84 4.85
CA SER A 36 0.17 11.48 3.55
C SER A 36 1.22 11.48 2.45
N GLU A 37 2.12 12.45 2.46
CA GLU A 37 3.22 12.58 1.50
C GLU A 37 4.17 11.38 1.59
N THR A 38 4.46 10.92 2.80
CA THR A 38 5.30 9.74 3.02
C THR A 38 4.63 8.48 2.46
N ILE A 39 3.33 8.32 2.67
CA ILE A 39 2.57 7.19 2.13
C ILE A 39 2.58 7.19 0.61
N ILE A 40 2.37 8.35 -0.01
CA ILE A 40 2.42 8.51 -1.46
C ILE A 40 3.81 8.12 -2.00
N LEU A 41 4.85 8.55 -1.31
CA LEU A 41 6.23 8.23 -1.69
C LEU A 41 6.55 6.74 -1.53
N LEU A 42 6.18 6.15 -0.38
CA LEU A 42 6.43 4.74 -0.09
C LEU A 42 5.68 3.80 -1.04
N GLY A 43 4.46 4.17 -1.42
CA GLY A 43 3.64 3.39 -2.34
C GLY A 43 3.95 3.62 -3.81
N ASP A 44 4.85 4.55 -4.12
CA ASP A 44 5.13 5.00 -5.49
C ASP A 44 3.85 5.41 -6.23
N VAL A 45 3.02 6.22 -5.55
CA VAL A 45 1.71 6.63 -6.03
C VAL A 45 1.86 7.84 -6.95
N GLU A 46 1.41 7.72 -8.18
CA GLU A 46 1.50 8.78 -9.18
C GLU A 46 0.12 9.35 -9.51
N LYS A 47 0.10 10.65 -9.87
CA LYS A 47 -1.09 11.34 -10.36
C LYS A 47 -1.08 11.39 -11.87
N ASP A 48 -2.26 11.66 -12.44
CA ASP A 48 -2.44 11.93 -13.86
C ASP A 48 -2.03 10.76 -14.76
N ILE A 49 -2.26 9.55 -14.27
CA ILE A 49 -2.05 8.31 -15.02
C ILE A 49 -3.29 7.42 -14.92
N GLU A 50 -3.36 6.47 -15.82
CA GLU A 50 -4.37 5.42 -15.78
C GLU A 50 -3.96 4.33 -14.79
N TYR A 51 -4.85 3.99 -13.87
CA TYR A 51 -4.63 2.94 -12.89
C TYR A 51 -5.23 1.63 -13.38
N THR A 52 -4.39 0.60 -13.35
CA THR A 52 -4.78 -0.79 -13.60
C THR A 52 -4.76 -1.56 -12.29
N ASP A 53 -5.34 -2.76 -12.28
CA ASP A 53 -5.28 -3.64 -11.12
C ASP A 53 -3.82 -3.95 -10.72
N THR A 54 -2.93 -4.06 -11.71
CA THR A 54 -1.51 -4.28 -11.45
C THR A 54 -0.88 -3.13 -10.68
N ILE A 55 -1.19 -1.89 -11.04
CA ILE A 55 -0.68 -0.69 -10.36
C ILE A 55 -1.22 -0.62 -8.93
N LEU A 56 -2.52 -0.88 -8.74
CA LEU A 56 -3.12 -0.90 -7.41
C LEU A 56 -2.49 -1.97 -6.51
N ASN A 57 -2.29 -3.17 -7.05
CA ASN A 57 -1.65 -4.26 -6.32
C ASN A 57 -0.21 -3.93 -5.94
N ASN A 58 0.54 -3.26 -6.82
CA ASN A 58 1.90 -2.82 -6.53
C ASN A 58 1.93 -1.81 -5.37
N ILE A 59 1.01 -0.85 -5.35
CA ILE A 59 0.91 0.12 -4.26
C ILE A 59 0.66 -0.60 -2.94
N ILE A 60 -0.30 -1.51 -2.90
CA ILE A 60 -0.61 -2.29 -1.71
C ILE A 60 0.62 -3.07 -1.23
N ASN A 61 1.30 -3.76 -2.13
CA ASN A 61 2.48 -4.55 -1.79
C ASN A 61 3.62 -3.69 -1.26
N GLU A 62 3.89 -2.55 -1.89
CA GLU A 62 4.95 -1.63 -1.44
C GLU A 62 4.65 -1.06 -0.05
N LEU A 63 3.40 -0.71 0.22
CA LEU A 63 2.99 -0.21 1.52
C LEU A 63 3.07 -1.29 2.60
N TYR A 64 2.64 -2.53 2.32
CA TYR A 64 2.76 -3.64 3.28
C TYR A 64 4.22 -4.02 3.58
N LYS A 65 5.11 -3.89 2.62
CA LYS A 65 6.54 -4.17 2.84
C LYS A 65 7.18 -3.30 3.91
N THR A 66 6.63 -2.11 4.15
CA THR A 66 7.16 -1.19 5.16
C THR A 66 6.92 -1.68 6.58
N ASN A 67 5.98 -2.58 6.80
CA ASN A 67 5.48 -3.02 8.10
C ASN A 67 4.86 -1.90 8.95
N PHE A 68 4.59 -0.75 8.34
CA PHE A 68 3.98 0.39 9.03
C PHE A 68 2.47 0.26 9.16
N PHE A 69 1.84 -0.59 8.33
CA PHE A 69 0.39 -0.69 8.24
C PHE A 69 -0.10 -2.10 8.50
N SER A 70 -1.17 -2.19 9.31
CA SER A 70 -1.86 -3.45 9.56
C SER A 70 -2.98 -3.71 8.55
N ASP A 71 -3.50 -2.65 7.92
CA ASP A 71 -4.53 -2.75 6.88
C ASP A 71 -4.38 -1.63 5.86
N ILE A 72 -4.67 -1.92 4.60
CA ILE A 72 -4.60 -0.97 3.49
C ILE A 72 -5.76 -1.24 2.56
N LYS A 73 -6.53 -0.19 2.25
CA LYS A 73 -7.63 -0.24 1.28
C LYS A 73 -7.44 0.84 0.23
N LEU A 74 -7.62 0.48 -1.02
CA LEU A 74 -7.58 1.41 -2.14
C LEU A 74 -8.92 1.41 -2.85
N GLU A 75 -9.43 2.60 -3.17
CA GLU A 75 -10.65 2.78 -3.93
C GLU A 75 -10.52 3.99 -4.86
N ILE A 76 -10.97 3.87 -6.08
CA ILE A 76 -10.99 4.97 -7.05
C ILE A 76 -12.41 5.42 -7.24
N LEU A 77 -12.69 6.69 -6.94
CA LEU A 77 -13.99 7.32 -7.11
C LEU A 77 -13.83 8.65 -7.83
N ASN A 78 -14.43 8.78 -9.00
CA ASN A 78 -14.46 10.03 -9.78
C ASN A 78 -13.06 10.64 -10.00
N GLY A 79 -12.10 9.79 -10.39
CA GLY A 79 -10.73 10.23 -10.65
C GLY A 79 -9.88 10.47 -9.41
N THR A 80 -10.41 10.18 -8.22
CA THR A 80 -9.68 10.29 -6.95
C THR A 80 -9.33 8.92 -6.42
N LEU A 81 -8.06 8.68 -6.15
CA LEU A 81 -7.61 7.48 -5.44
C LEU A 81 -7.71 7.73 -3.95
N HIS A 82 -8.56 6.98 -3.29
CA HIS A 82 -8.68 6.98 -1.83
C HIS A 82 -7.81 5.87 -1.26
N ILE A 83 -6.80 6.25 -0.49
CA ILE A 83 -5.93 5.34 0.24
C ILE A 83 -6.34 5.38 1.70
N GLU A 84 -6.89 4.29 2.19
CA GLU A 84 -7.28 4.16 3.59
C GLU A 84 -6.33 3.19 4.27
N VAL A 85 -5.61 3.66 5.29
CA VAL A 85 -4.63 2.86 6.00
C VAL A 85 -4.97 2.75 7.47
N THR A 86 -4.55 1.65 8.08
CA THR A 86 -4.54 1.47 9.53
C THR A 86 -3.08 1.26 9.93
N GLU A 87 -2.56 2.15 10.76
CA GLU A 87 -1.17 2.06 11.19
C GLU A 87 -0.95 0.93 12.17
N ASN A 88 0.21 0.32 12.09
CA ASN A 88 0.59 -0.76 12.98
C ASN A 88 0.90 -0.20 14.38
N LYS A 89 0.32 -0.78 15.41
CA LYS A 89 0.50 -0.34 16.79
C LYS A 89 1.96 -0.38 17.28
N ILE A 90 2.78 -1.21 16.68
CA ILE A 90 4.21 -1.32 17.02
C ILE A 90 4.94 0.00 16.75
N ILE A 91 4.58 0.73 15.68
CA ILE A 91 5.19 2.02 15.32
C ILE A 91 4.94 3.06 16.42
N GLN A 92 3.72 3.13 16.94
CA GLN A 92 3.37 4.06 18.01
C GLN A 92 4.21 3.82 19.26
N THR A 93 4.45 2.57 19.61
CA THR A 93 5.27 2.18 20.77
C THR A 93 6.73 2.58 20.57
N ILE A 94 7.29 2.38 19.39
CA ILE A 94 8.67 2.77 19.06
C ILE A 94 8.85 4.29 19.14
N GLU A 95 7.90 5.08 18.66
CA GLU A 95 7.97 6.54 18.68
C GLU A 95 7.88 7.12 20.10
N ILE A 96 6.99 6.59 20.94
CA ILE A 96 6.82 7.01 22.33
C ILE A 96 8.08 6.73 23.14
N ASN A 97 8.77 5.64 22.86
CA ASN A 97 9.98 5.21 23.55
C ASN A 97 11.28 5.50 22.76
N GLY A 98 11.24 6.39 21.78
CA GLY A 98 12.33 6.62 20.85
C GLY A 98 13.67 6.88 21.49
N ILE A 99 13.73 7.71 22.53
CA ILE A 99 14.97 8.04 23.26
C ILE A 99 15.49 6.82 24.05
N LYS A 100 14.61 6.10 24.71
CA LYS A 100 14.95 4.88 25.44
C LYS A 100 15.36 3.74 24.50
N ALA A 101 14.66 3.60 23.38
CA ALA A 101 14.95 2.58 22.38
C ALA A 101 16.32 2.76 21.74
N ASN A 102 16.75 3.99 21.48
CA ASN A 102 18.09 4.27 20.95
C ASN A 102 19.19 3.87 21.94
N LYS A 103 19.02 4.18 23.22
CA LYS A 103 19.97 3.75 24.27
C LYS A 103 20.05 2.23 24.38
N ILE A 104 18.92 1.54 24.31
CA ILE A 104 18.86 0.07 24.36
C ILE A 104 19.51 -0.54 23.13
N LYS A 105 19.29 0.02 21.94
CA LYS A 105 19.95 -0.43 20.72
C LYS A 105 21.45 -0.30 20.77
N ASP A 106 21.97 0.79 21.30
CA ASP A 106 23.40 1.02 21.44
C ASP A 106 24.01 0.02 22.42
N LEU A 107 23.35 -0.26 23.55
CA LEU A 107 23.76 -1.26 24.52
C LEU A 107 23.77 -2.68 23.93
N ILE A 108 22.77 -3.02 23.14
CA ILE A 108 22.69 -4.32 22.45
C ILE A 108 23.81 -4.47 21.44
N LYS A 109 24.12 -3.43 20.67
CA LYS A 109 25.23 -3.43 19.72
C LYS A 109 26.56 -3.62 20.39
N GLU A 110 26.82 -2.94 21.51
CA GLU A 110 28.04 -3.11 22.31
C GLU A 110 28.18 -4.54 22.80
N ARG A 111 27.11 -5.13 23.34
CA ARG A 111 27.14 -6.52 23.82
C ARG A 111 27.35 -7.51 22.68
N MET A 112 26.76 -7.28 21.51
CA MET A 112 26.99 -8.13 20.36
C MET A 112 28.44 -8.08 19.87
N ILE A 113 29.03 -6.89 19.84
CA ILE A 113 30.45 -6.71 19.46
C ILE A 113 31.38 -7.42 20.45
N LEU A 114 31.13 -7.27 21.73
CA LEU A 114 31.91 -7.93 22.80
C LEU A 114 31.74 -9.45 22.74
N LYS A 115 30.55 -9.94 22.47
CA LYS A 115 30.29 -11.38 22.35
C LYS A 115 30.98 -12.00 21.14
N ASN A 116 31.07 -11.28 20.03
CA ASN A 116 31.75 -11.74 18.82
C ASN A 116 33.30 -11.70 18.97
N LYS A 117 33.83 -10.89 19.85
CA LYS A 117 35.27 -10.80 20.14
C LYS A 117 35.76 -11.80 21.16
N SER A 118 34.85 -12.38 21.90
CA SER A 118 35.18 -13.43 22.87
C SER A 118 34.98 -14.82 22.27
#